data_4fa53fa25093425dfd4df99e0915aa12
#
_entry.id   4fa53fa25093425dfd4df99e0915aa12
#
_cell.length_a   1.000
_cell.length_b   1.000
_cell.length_c   1.000
_cell.angle_alpha   90.00
_cell.angle_beta   90.00
_cell.angle_gamma   90.00
#
_symmetry.space_group_name_H-M   'P 1'
#
loop_
_entity.id
_entity.type
_entity.pdbx_description
1 polymer ?
#
loop_
_entity_poly.entity_id
_entity_poly.type
_entity_poly.pdbx_seq_one_letter_code
_entity_poly.pdbx_strand_id
1 'polypeptide(L)'
;MRPTPVVPDARWVPPIAEHLRAARRRRERRRRVTVAALLAVPAALLGARLVAGASAESASAKSAANATTSIAPTTTSVATTSVPTGLNPGLVDAFDRAQAAAADAGHQLTITSGFRTAEEQAAMFDAEIAKRGSLAEAQRWVFPPDKSMHVHGLAIDVGDGPAAVWLADDGARFGLCRTLAWEWWHFEWRERWEATGACPAPAEVPEDAPPA
;
A
#
# COMPACT_ATOMS: atom_id res chain seq x y z
N MET A 1 -34.32 27.76 -21.71
CA MET A 1 -33.03 27.30 -22.30
C MET A 1 -32.28 26.55 -21.18
N ARG A 2 -32.06 25.26 -21.34
CA ARG A 2 -31.26 24.49 -20.39
C ARG A 2 -29.78 24.65 -20.76
N PRO A 3 -28.88 24.94 -19.82
CA PRO A 3 -27.46 24.98 -20.12
C PRO A 3 -27.00 23.59 -20.50
N THR A 4 -26.27 23.48 -21.59
CA THR A 4 -25.57 22.26 -22.02
C THR A 4 -24.55 21.87 -20.96
N PRO A 5 -24.50 20.60 -20.53
CA PRO A 5 -23.47 20.14 -19.60
C PRO A 5 -22.08 20.32 -20.25
N VAL A 6 -21.19 21.03 -19.58
CA VAL A 6 -19.78 21.11 -19.94
C VAL A 6 -19.19 19.74 -19.64
N VAL A 7 -19.00 18.92 -20.68
CA VAL A 7 -18.25 17.69 -20.57
C VAL A 7 -16.78 18.11 -20.33
N PRO A 8 -16.13 17.67 -19.22
CA PRO A 8 -14.71 17.96 -19.05
C PRO A 8 -13.94 17.37 -20.24
N ASP A 9 -12.99 18.14 -20.75
CA ASP A 9 -12.15 17.73 -21.89
C ASP A 9 -11.52 16.36 -21.58
N ALA A 10 -11.82 15.37 -22.40
CA ALA A 10 -11.35 13.98 -22.28
C ALA A 10 -9.80 13.84 -22.34
N ARG A 11 -9.07 14.94 -22.45
CA ARG A 11 -7.61 15.00 -22.54
C ARG A 11 -6.91 15.31 -21.21
N TRP A 12 -7.66 15.70 -20.16
CA TRP A 12 -7.03 15.88 -18.85
C TRP A 12 -6.85 14.53 -18.16
N VAL A 13 -5.73 13.86 -18.45
CA VAL A 13 -5.28 12.69 -17.71
C VAL A 13 -4.36 13.22 -16.60
N PRO A 14 -4.70 13.10 -15.32
CA PRO A 14 -3.82 13.56 -14.26
C PRO A 14 -2.46 12.84 -14.38
N PRO A 15 -1.33 13.53 -14.11
CA PRO A 15 0.02 12.96 -14.27
C PRO A 15 0.22 11.64 -13.53
N ILE A 16 -0.57 11.39 -12.50
CA ILE A 16 -0.60 10.14 -11.73
C ILE A 16 -1.10 8.95 -12.56
N ALA A 17 -2.02 9.15 -13.51
CA ALA A 17 -2.52 8.06 -14.36
C ALA A 17 -1.41 7.48 -15.26
N GLU A 18 -0.42 8.27 -15.65
CA GLU A 18 0.75 7.77 -16.39
C GLU A 18 1.67 6.94 -15.50
N HIS A 19 1.90 7.35 -14.26
CA HIS A 19 2.67 6.59 -13.28
C HIS A 19 1.99 5.25 -12.94
N LEU A 20 0.66 5.23 -12.76
CA LEU A 20 -0.10 4.00 -12.54
C LEU A 20 -0.03 3.05 -13.74
N ARG A 21 -0.09 3.56 -14.97
CA ARG A 21 0.09 2.75 -16.18
C ARG A 21 1.52 2.21 -16.31
N ALA A 22 2.53 3.00 -15.93
CA ALA A 22 3.92 2.58 -15.92
C ALA A 22 4.18 1.51 -14.85
N ALA A 23 3.62 1.65 -13.64
CA ALA A 23 3.70 0.68 -12.57
C ALA A 23 3.04 -0.65 -12.96
N ARG A 24 1.85 -0.62 -13.57
CA ARG A 24 1.16 -1.81 -14.08
C ARG A 24 2.01 -2.57 -15.11
N ARG A 25 2.65 -1.87 -16.05
CA ARG A 25 3.56 -2.47 -17.04
C ARG A 25 4.80 -3.09 -16.39
N ARG A 26 5.34 -2.47 -15.32
CA ARG A 26 6.46 -3.03 -14.54
C ARG A 26 6.06 -4.31 -13.81
N ARG A 27 4.85 -4.36 -13.22
CA ARG A 27 4.30 -5.54 -12.55
C ARG A 27 4.10 -6.70 -13.54
N GLU A 28 3.56 -6.43 -14.71
CA GLU A 28 3.39 -7.43 -15.79
C GLU A 28 4.76 -7.98 -16.26
N ARG A 29 5.76 -7.10 -16.39
CA ARG A 29 7.15 -7.52 -16.73
C ARG A 29 7.76 -8.39 -15.62
N ARG A 30 7.61 -8.00 -14.34
CA ARG A 30 8.11 -8.81 -13.20
C ARG A 30 7.44 -10.18 -13.16
N ARG A 31 6.11 -10.27 -13.33
CA ARG A 31 5.40 -11.55 -13.39
C ARG A 31 5.90 -12.44 -14.54
N ARG A 32 6.15 -11.88 -15.71
CA ARG A 32 6.70 -12.63 -16.86
C ARG A 32 8.12 -13.13 -16.60
N VAL A 33 8.95 -12.35 -15.94
CA VAL A 33 10.31 -12.76 -15.55
C VAL A 33 10.29 -13.87 -14.51
N THR A 34 9.40 -13.79 -13.51
CA THR A 34 9.29 -14.82 -12.46
C THR A 34 8.77 -16.14 -13.04
N VAL A 35 7.80 -16.10 -13.95
CA VAL A 35 7.30 -17.31 -14.64
C VAL A 35 8.39 -17.91 -15.53
N ALA A 36 9.17 -17.09 -16.25
CA ALA A 36 10.27 -17.57 -17.09
C ALA A 36 11.41 -18.18 -16.25
N ALA A 37 11.70 -17.62 -15.06
CA ALA A 37 12.71 -18.16 -14.15
C ALA A 37 12.30 -19.49 -13.51
N LEU A 38 11.00 -19.69 -13.25
CA LEU A 38 10.47 -20.96 -12.73
C LEU A 38 10.46 -22.10 -13.78
N LEU A 39 10.47 -21.76 -15.07
CA LEU A 39 10.52 -22.75 -16.17
C LEU A 39 11.96 -23.07 -16.62
N ALA A 40 12.96 -22.36 -16.12
CA ALA A 40 14.36 -22.51 -16.53
C ALA A 40 15.23 -23.39 -15.61
N VAL A 41 14.65 -24.03 -14.58
CA VAL A 41 15.39 -24.96 -13.72
C VAL A 41 14.76 -26.34 -13.81
N PRO A 42 15.15 -27.14 -14.81
CA PRO A 42 15.74 -28.42 -14.54
C PRO A 42 16.67 -28.91 -15.67
N ALA A 43 17.94 -28.87 -15.54
CA ALA A 43 18.83 -29.74 -16.34
C ALA A 43 20.27 -29.87 -15.83
N ALA A 44 20.63 -29.36 -14.65
CA ALA A 44 22.02 -29.34 -14.20
C ALA A 44 22.30 -30.15 -12.93
N LEU A 45 21.43 -31.07 -12.50
CA LEU A 45 21.70 -31.93 -11.34
C LEU A 45 21.63 -33.44 -11.70
N LEU A 46 22.29 -33.84 -12.78
CA LEU A 46 22.63 -35.25 -12.99
C LEU A 46 24.07 -35.33 -13.53
N GLY A 47 24.99 -35.58 -12.65
CA GLY A 47 26.35 -35.92 -13.07
C GLY A 47 27.44 -35.31 -12.21
N ALA A 48 27.70 -35.87 -11.05
CA ALA A 48 29.04 -36.05 -10.46
C ALA A 48 28.91 -36.73 -9.08
N ARG A 49 28.82 -38.03 -9.10
CA ARG A 49 29.31 -38.89 -8.01
C ARG A 49 30.56 -39.59 -8.51
N LEU A 50 31.53 -39.52 -7.67
CA LEU A 50 32.76 -40.33 -7.52
C LEU A 50 34.01 -39.43 -7.52
N VAL A 51 34.65 -39.31 -6.37
CA VAL A 51 35.84 -39.99 -5.99
C VAL A 51 36.16 -39.66 -4.52
N ALA A 52 36.40 -40.73 -3.77
CA ALA A 52 36.87 -40.76 -2.40
C ALA A 52 38.36 -40.34 -2.30
N GLY A 53 38.79 -39.92 -1.10
CA GLY A 53 40.20 -39.84 -0.78
C GLY A 53 40.47 -39.05 0.49
N ALA A 54 40.76 -39.77 1.55
CA ALA A 54 41.19 -39.42 2.87
C ALA A 54 42.39 -38.43 2.91
N SER A 55 42.47 -37.62 3.95
CA SER A 55 43.53 -37.68 4.95
C SER A 55 43.31 -36.61 6.02
N ALA A 56 43.37 -37.03 7.26
CA ALA A 56 43.47 -36.23 8.46
C ALA A 56 44.88 -35.58 8.54
N GLU A 57 44.96 -34.39 9.14
CA GLU A 57 46.01 -34.14 10.14
C GLU A 57 45.73 -32.88 10.98
N SER A 58 46.02 -33.05 12.26
CA SER A 58 45.92 -32.10 13.36
C SER A 58 47.03 -31.05 13.32
N ALA A 59 46.73 -29.86 13.81
CA ALA A 59 47.64 -29.02 14.66
C ALA A 59 46.88 -27.84 15.25
N SER A 60 46.54 -27.92 16.50
CA SER A 60 47.08 -27.24 17.68
C SER A 60 47.16 -25.71 17.65
N ALA A 61 46.29 -25.14 18.45
CA ALA A 61 46.41 -23.98 19.34
C ALA A 61 47.43 -22.87 19.03
N LYS A 62 46.89 -21.60 18.98
CA LYS A 62 47.41 -20.57 19.89
C LYS A 62 46.39 -19.45 20.08
N SER A 63 46.11 -19.21 21.35
CA SER A 63 45.39 -18.11 21.97
C SER A 63 46.05 -16.76 21.60
N ALA A 64 45.24 -15.78 21.25
CA ALA A 64 45.55 -14.38 21.51
C ALA A 64 44.24 -13.66 21.74
N ALA A 65 44.04 -13.25 22.98
CA ALA A 65 43.07 -12.27 23.38
C ALA A 65 43.40 -10.93 22.73
N ASN A 66 42.42 -10.22 22.19
CA ASN A 66 42.24 -8.83 22.58
C ASN A 66 41.04 -8.14 21.90
N ALA A 67 40.46 -7.24 22.71
CA ALA A 67 39.65 -6.08 22.37
C ALA A 67 38.23 -6.33 21.91
N THR A 68 37.37 -6.46 22.91
CA THR A 68 35.97 -6.11 22.88
C THR A 68 35.81 -4.62 22.54
N THR A 69 35.63 -4.31 21.28
CA THR A 69 35.06 -3.01 20.90
C THR A 69 33.55 -3.21 20.87
N SER A 70 32.90 -2.82 21.93
CA SER A 70 31.45 -2.74 22.03
C SER A 70 30.99 -1.64 21.06
N ILE A 71 30.57 -2.02 19.88
CA ILE A 71 29.78 -1.15 19.00
C ILE A 71 28.36 -1.21 19.55
N ALA A 72 27.98 -0.19 20.32
CA ALA A 72 26.59 0.02 20.70
C ALA A 72 25.74 0.09 19.41
N PRO A 73 24.62 -0.63 19.32
CA PRO A 73 23.71 -0.44 18.19
C PRO A 73 23.20 0.99 18.28
N THR A 74 23.53 1.82 17.30
CA THR A 74 22.87 3.09 17.09
C THR A 74 21.42 2.75 16.73
N THR A 75 20.55 2.79 17.72
CA THR A 75 19.11 2.77 17.49
C THR A 75 18.80 4.07 16.76
N THR A 76 18.72 3.97 15.43
CA THR A 76 18.07 4.99 14.61
C THR A 76 16.61 5.00 15.08
N SER A 77 16.27 6.00 15.88
CA SER A 77 14.87 6.26 16.25
C SER A 77 14.12 6.56 14.97
N VAL A 78 13.42 5.58 14.45
CA VAL A 78 12.41 5.80 13.41
C VAL A 78 11.39 6.73 14.06
N ALA A 79 11.22 7.93 13.52
CA ALA A 79 10.19 8.85 13.95
C ALA A 79 8.85 8.13 13.82
N THR A 80 8.32 7.69 14.94
CA THR A 80 7.00 7.06 15.01
C THR A 80 5.99 8.15 14.67
N THR A 81 5.53 8.17 13.43
CA THR A 81 4.39 9.00 13.05
C THR A 81 3.21 8.48 13.87
N SER A 82 2.70 9.32 14.78
CA SER A 82 1.60 8.91 15.65
C SER A 82 0.40 8.53 14.79
N VAL A 83 0.00 7.26 14.87
CA VAL A 83 -1.19 6.77 14.19
C VAL A 83 -2.42 7.45 14.80
N PRO A 84 -3.34 8.01 14.01
CA PRO A 84 -4.55 8.66 14.52
C PRO A 84 -5.37 7.73 15.41
N THR A 85 -5.86 8.23 16.54
CA THR A 85 -6.77 7.49 17.44
C THR A 85 -8.09 7.19 16.73
N GLY A 86 -8.75 6.07 17.05
CA GLY A 86 -10.04 5.69 16.48
C GLY A 86 -9.96 4.79 15.25
N LEU A 87 -8.77 4.50 14.74
CA LEU A 87 -8.59 3.49 13.69
C LEU A 87 -8.78 2.07 14.24
N ASN A 88 -9.26 1.18 13.37
CA ASN A 88 -9.36 -0.24 13.68
C ASN A 88 -7.96 -0.82 13.98
N PRO A 89 -7.77 -1.59 15.06
CA PRO A 89 -6.46 -2.15 15.41
C PRO A 89 -5.81 -2.98 14.29
N GLY A 90 -6.60 -3.72 13.51
CA GLY A 90 -6.10 -4.48 12.37
C GLY A 90 -5.57 -3.58 11.24
N LEU A 91 -6.23 -2.43 11.01
CA LEU A 91 -5.71 -1.44 10.07
C LEU A 91 -4.39 -0.83 10.56
N VAL A 92 -4.29 -0.53 11.86
CA VAL A 92 -3.05 0.02 12.45
C VAL A 92 -1.90 -0.95 12.24
N ASP A 93 -2.07 -2.22 12.62
CA ASP A 93 -1.05 -3.26 12.43
C ASP A 93 -0.69 -3.46 10.95
N ALA A 94 -1.68 -3.47 10.07
CA ALA A 94 -1.46 -3.57 8.62
C ALA A 94 -0.66 -2.37 8.08
N PHE A 95 -0.96 -1.16 8.55
CA PHE A 95 -0.25 0.04 8.14
C PHE A 95 1.19 0.06 8.64
N ASP A 96 1.45 -0.33 9.89
CA ASP A 96 2.80 -0.39 10.47
C ASP A 96 3.69 -1.37 9.68
N ARG A 97 3.15 -2.54 9.32
CA ARG A 97 3.85 -3.51 8.46
C ARG A 97 4.08 -2.97 7.04
N ALA A 98 3.10 -2.29 6.47
CA ALA A 98 3.23 -1.66 5.16
C ALA A 98 4.26 -0.52 5.19
N GLN A 99 4.28 0.30 6.25
CA GLN A 99 5.23 1.39 6.42
C GLN A 99 6.67 0.88 6.50
N ALA A 100 6.92 -0.20 7.26
CA ALA A 100 8.24 -0.83 7.33
C ALA A 100 8.68 -1.34 5.95
N ALA A 101 7.81 -2.06 5.24
CA ALA A 101 8.12 -2.59 3.91
C ALA A 101 8.29 -1.49 2.84
N ALA A 102 7.57 -0.38 2.96
CA ALA A 102 7.73 0.78 2.08
C ALA A 102 9.08 1.46 2.32
N ALA A 103 9.51 1.60 3.58
CA ALA A 103 10.81 2.17 3.93
C ALA A 103 11.96 1.33 3.33
N ASP A 104 11.88 0.00 3.40
CA ASP A 104 12.84 -0.90 2.76
C ASP A 104 12.87 -0.75 1.23
N ALA A 105 11.74 -0.35 0.62
CA ALA A 105 11.63 -0.06 -0.80
C ALA A 105 11.98 1.39 -1.17
N GLY A 106 12.40 2.23 -0.20
CA GLY A 106 12.77 3.63 -0.40
C GLY A 106 11.59 4.61 -0.47
N HIS A 107 10.42 4.22 0.05
CA HIS A 107 9.21 5.06 0.12
C HIS A 107 8.88 5.41 1.57
N GLN A 108 8.40 6.63 1.80
CA GLN A 108 7.97 7.07 3.12
C GLN A 108 6.44 7.16 3.17
N LEU A 109 5.79 6.16 3.76
CA LEU A 109 4.35 6.19 3.98
C LEU A 109 4.01 7.07 5.19
N THR A 110 3.07 8.00 5.00
CA THR A 110 2.54 8.86 6.06
C THR A 110 1.03 8.94 5.96
N ILE A 111 0.34 8.84 7.09
CA ILE A 111 -1.10 9.06 7.15
C ILE A 111 -1.35 10.57 7.20
N THR A 112 -2.17 11.08 6.29
CA THR A 112 -2.60 12.49 6.26
C THR A 112 -4.01 12.67 6.81
N SER A 113 -4.85 11.61 6.75
CA SER A 113 -6.17 11.56 7.36
C SER A 113 -6.48 10.12 7.76
N GLY A 114 -7.18 9.95 8.89
CA GLY A 114 -7.56 8.63 9.42
C GLY A 114 -9.01 8.61 9.88
N PHE A 115 -9.25 8.19 11.13
CA PHE A 115 -10.58 8.18 11.70
C PHE A 115 -11.22 9.58 11.72
N ARG A 116 -12.52 9.64 11.46
CA ARG A 116 -13.37 10.82 11.59
C ARG A 116 -14.64 10.43 12.34
N THR A 117 -15.15 11.32 13.19
CA THR A 117 -16.47 11.11 13.79
C THR A 117 -17.57 11.25 12.73
N ALA A 118 -18.75 10.70 13.03
CA ALA A 118 -19.89 10.85 12.14
C ALA A 118 -20.29 12.33 11.96
N GLU A 119 -20.13 13.14 13.02
CA GLU A 119 -20.42 14.58 13.02
C GLU A 119 -19.43 15.34 12.13
N GLU A 120 -18.15 15.05 12.20
CA GLU A 120 -17.13 15.66 11.33
C GLU A 120 -17.39 15.30 9.86
N GLN A 121 -17.69 14.04 9.59
CA GLN A 121 -18.01 13.58 8.24
C GLN A 121 -19.29 14.22 7.70
N ALA A 122 -20.33 14.35 8.54
CA ALA A 122 -21.56 15.03 8.16
C ALA A 122 -21.31 16.51 7.80
N ALA A 123 -20.54 17.21 8.62
CA ALA A 123 -20.18 18.60 8.35
C ALA A 123 -19.41 18.77 7.03
N MET A 124 -18.47 17.84 6.72
CA MET A 124 -17.75 17.82 5.44
C MET A 124 -18.69 17.58 4.27
N PHE A 125 -19.63 16.64 4.42
CA PHE A 125 -20.60 16.31 3.38
C PHE A 125 -21.57 17.45 3.11
N ASP A 126 -22.10 18.10 4.15
CA ASP A 126 -22.98 19.27 4.04
C ASP A 126 -22.28 20.45 3.36
N ALA A 127 -21.00 20.67 3.70
CA ALA A 127 -20.20 21.70 3.04
C ALA A 127 -20.01 21.40 1.53
N GLU A 128 -19.82 20.13 1.17
CA GLU A 128 -19.70 19.75 -0.23
C GLU A 128 -21.04 19.84 -0.98
N ILE A 129 -22.18 19.53 -0.32
CA ILE A 129 -23.52 19.77 -0.90
C ILE A 129 -23.71 21.27 -1.19
N ALA A 130 -23.38 22.14 -0.24
CA ALA A 130 -23.47 23.59 -0.43
C ALA A 130 -22.60 24.08 -1.59
N LYS A 131 -21.41 23.52 -1.76
CA LYS A 131 -20.46 23.86 -2.82
C LYS A 131 -20.88 23.34 -4.19
N ARG A 132 -21.42 22.12 -4.27
CA ARG A 132 -21.75 21.43 -5.52
C ARG A 132 -23.21 21.62 -5.96
N GLY A 133 -24.08 22.09 -5.07
CA GLY A 133 -25.47 22.38 -5.36
C GLY A 133 -26.41 21.19 -5.36
N SER A 134 -25.91 19.96 -5.17
CA SER A 134 -26.74 18.76 -5.05
C SER A 134 -26.06 17.65 -4.26
N LEU A 135 -26.87 16.79 -3.64
CA LEU A 135 -26.44 15.61 -2.90
C LEU A 135 -25.67 14.62 -3.83
N ALA A 136 -26.20 14.37 -5.01
CA ALA A 136 -25.58 13.44 -5.97
C ALA A 136 -24.18 13.92 -6.42
N GLU A 137 -24.01 15.21 -6.67
CA GLU A 137 -22.71 15.76 -7.00
C GLU A 137 -21.76 15.77 -5.79
N ALA A 138 -22.25 16.04 -4.59
CA ALA A 138 -21.44 16.02 -3.37
C ALA A 138 -20.86 14.61 -3.10
N GLN A 139 -21.65 13.56 -3.29
CA GLN A 139 -21.23 12.16 -3.07
C GLN A 139 -20.05 11.74 -3.95
N ARG A 140 -19.80 12.41 -5.05
CA ARG A 140 -18.63 12.16 -5.90
C ARG A 140 -17.31 12.66 -5.29
N TRP A 141 -17.38 13.42 -4.21
CA TRP A 141 -16.22 14.04 -3.56
C TRP A 141 -16.09 13.69 -2.10
N VAL A 142 -17.20 13.54 -1.41
CA VAL A 142 -17.27 13.20 0.01
C VAL A 142 -18.45 12.26 0.23
N PHE A 143 -18.21 11.12 0.87
CA PHE A 143 -19.31 10.23 1.25
C PHE A 143 -20.05 10.71 2.49
N PRO A 144 -21.37 10.42 2.60
CA PRO A 144 -22.11 10.63 3.85
C PRO A 144 -21.57 9.70 4.95
N PRO A 145 -21.84 10.01 6.24
CA PRO A 145 -21.25 9.28 7.37
C PRO A 145 -21.46 7.78 7.35
N ASP A 146 -22.61 7.31 6.89
CA ASP A 146 -22.97 5.89 6.83
C ASP A 146 -22.21 5.11 5.75
N LYS A 147 -21.60 5.80 4.77
CA LYS A 147 -20.81 5.20 3.70
C LYS A 147 -19.31 5.45 3.82
N SER A 148 -18.88 6.35 4.70
CA SER A 148 -17.48 6.72 4.83
C SER A 148 -16.70 5.70 5.65
N MET A 149 -15.72 5.04 5.06
CA MET A 149 -14.83 4.11 5.76
C MET A 149 -13.97 4.78 6.83
N HIS A 150 -13.76 6.10 6.74
CA HIS A 150 -13.10 6.85 7.81
C HIS A 150 -13.91 6.85 9.11
N VAL A 151 -15.26 6.91 9.02
CA VAL A 151 -16.14 6.85 10.19
C VAL A 151 -16.12 5.48 10.86
N HIS A 152 -15.86 4.43 10.08
CA HIS A 152 -15.72 3.06 10.60
C HIS A 152 -14.30 2.74 11.08
N GLY A 153 -13.36 3.70 10.98
CA GLY A 153 -11.95 3.49 11.31
C GLY A 153 -11.24 2.51 10.36
N LEU A 154 -11.79 2.29 9.18
CA LEU A 154 -11.32 1.30 8.22
C LEU A 154 -10.65 1.92 6.98
N ALA A 155 -10.45 3.24 6.97
CA ALA A 155 -9.77 3.95 5.90
C ALA A 155 -8.71 4.90 6.43
N ILE A 156 -7.70 5.09 5.59
CA ILE A 156 -6.64 6.09 5.74
C ILE A 156 -6.42 6.79 4.41
N ASP A 157 -6.07 8.07 4.48
CA ASP A 157 -5.51 8.81 3.37
C ASP A 157 -3.99 8.89 3.54
N VAL A 158 -3.26 8.59 2.48
CA VAL A 158 -1.79 8.55 2.47
C VAL A 158 -1.24 9.75 1.73
N GLY A 159 -0.30 10.47 2.35
CA GLY A 159 0.44 11.54 1.71
C GLY A 159 1.51 10.99 0.77
N ASP A 160 2.02 11.88 -0.11
CA ASP A 160 3.05 11.61 -1.11
C ASP A 160 2.63 10.63 -2.23
N GLY A 161 2.56 11.14 -3.46
CA GLY A 161 2.15 10.37 -4.63
C GLY A 161 2.97 9.10 -4.88
N PRO A 162 4.32 9.11 -4.82
CA PRO A 162 5.15 7.93 -4.98
C PRO A 162 4.88 6.83 -3.96
N ALA A 163 4.67 7.19 -2.69
CA ALA A 163 4.36 6.24 -1.63
C ALA A 163 2.95 5.65 -1.79
N ALA A 164 1.96 6.47 -2.17
CA ALA A 164 0.62 5.99 -2.48
C ALA A 164 0.59 5.05 -3.70
N VAL A 165 1.40 5.31 -4.73
CA VAL A 165 1.56 4.40 -5.88
C VAL A 165 2.16 3.07 -5.44
N TRP A 166 3.19 3.09 -4.59
CA TRP A 166 3.76 1.87 -4.04
C TRP A 166 2.71 1.09 -3.24
N LEU A 167 1.94 1.77 -2.38
CA LEU A 167 0.90 1.12 -1.58
C LEU A 167 -0.23 0.55 -2.46
N ALA A 168 -0.59 1.21 -3.57
CA ALA A 168 -1.57 0.68 -4.51
C ALA A 168 -1.10 -0.60 -5.21
N ASP A 169 0.22 -0.76 -5.42
CA ASP A 169 0.82 -1.94 -6.03
C ASP A 169 1.06 -3.09 -5.04
N ASP A 170 1.49 -2.78 -3.82
CA ASP A 170 1.94 -3.74 -2.82
C ASP A 170 1.01 -3.90 -1.62
N GLY A 171 0.02 -3.02 -1.44
CA GLY A 171 -0.85 -2.95 -0.25
C GLY A 171 -1.74 -4.18 -0.03
N ALA A 172 -2.08 -4.91 -1.09
CA ALA A 172 -2.95 -6.09 -0.99
C ALA A 172 -2.44 -7.15 0.01
N ARG A 173 -1.13 -7.33 0.13
CA ARG A 173 -0.50 -8.27 1.09
C ARG A 173 -0.65 -7.86 2.55
N PHE A 174 -1.06 -6.61 2.79
CA PHE A 174 -1.39 -6.06 4.12
C PHE A 174 -2.89 -5.82 4.28
N GLY A 175 -3.71 -6.18 3.29
CA GLY A 175 -5.13 -5.88 3.29
C GLY A 175 -5.46 -4.42 3.04
N LEU A 176 -4.49 -3.59 2.62
CA LEU A 176 -4.66 -2.17 2.31
C LEU A 176 -4.88 -2.01 0.82
N CYS A 177 -6.09 -1.60 0.44
CA CYS A 177 -6.50 -1.52 -0.95
C CYS A 177 -7.05 -0.14 -1.30
N ARG A 178 -6.65 0.38 -2.45
CA ARG A 178 -7.31 1.54 -3.03
C ARG A 178 -8.66 1.10 -3.60
N THR A 179 -9.74 1.60 -3.04
CA THR A 179 -11.11 1.19 -3.39
C THR A 179 -11.84 2.17 -4.30
N LEU A 180 -11.35 3.42 -4.41
CA LEU A 180 -11.93 4.50 -5.20
C LEU A 180 -10.97 4.91 -6.31
N ALA A 181 -11.42 4.91 -7.56
CA ALA A 181 -10.56 5.24 -8.70
C ALA A 181 -10.15 6.71 -8.74
N TRP A 182 -11.03 7.61 -8.26
CA TRP A 182 -10.84 9.06 -8.24
C TRP A 182 -10.04 9.56 -7.04
N GLU A 183 -9.83 8.74 -5.99
CA GLU A 183 -9.06 9.08 -4.79
C GLU A 183 -7.79 8.24 -4.73
N TRP A 184 -6.72 8.73 -5.35
CA TRP A 184 -5.44 8.01 -5.41
C TRP A 184 -4.76 7.85 -4.05
N TRP A 185 -5.13 8.69 -3.07
CA TRP A 185 -4.60 8.72 -1.71
C TRP A 185 -5.38 7.85 -0.74
N HIS A 186 -6.61 7.44 -1.07
CA HIS A 186 -7.54 6.74 -0.18
C HIS A 186 -7.32 5.23 -0.21
N PHE A 187 -7.09 4.64 0.96
CA PHE A 187 -6.90 3.21 1.14
C PHE A 187 -7.79 2.68 2.25
N GLU A 188 -8.48 1.60 1.98
CA GLU A 188 -9.28 0.88 2.95
C GLU A 188 -8.61 -0.43 3.35
N TRP A 189 -8.87 -0.86 4.58
CA TRP A 189 -8.37 -2.13 5.10
C TRP A 189 -9.50 -3.12 5.30
N ARG A 190 -9.25 -4.38 4.91
CA ARG A 190 -10.07 -5.55 5.23
C ARG A 190 -9.17 -6.77 5.44
N GLU A 191 -9.41 -7.53 6.50
CA GLU A 191 -8.71 -8.77 6.79
C GLU A 191 -8.80 -9.78 5.62
N ARG A 192 -9.98 -9.88 4.98
CA ARG A 192 -10.18 -10.77 3.83
C ARG A 192 -9.28 -10.44 2.63
N TRP A 193 -8.89 -9.20 2.45
CA TRP A 193 -7.99 -8.80 1.36
C TRP A 193 -6.55 -9.20 1.67
N GLU A 194 -6.16 -9.10 2.93
CA GLU A 194 -4.87 -9.61 3.39
C GLU A 194 -4.79 -11.13 3.21
N ALA A 195 -5.81 -11.86 3.66
CA ALA A 195 -5.89 -13.31 3.55
C ALA A 195 -5.79 -13.82 2.10
N THR A 196 -6.33 -13.06 1.16
CA THR A 196 -6.29 -13.40 -0.28
C THR A 196 -5.09 -12.82 -1.02
N GLY A 197 -4.43 -11.81 -0.46
CA GLY A 197 -3.41 -11.03 -1.12
C GLY A 197 -3.91 -10.28 -2.37
N ALA A 198 -5.20 -9.99 -2.44
CA ALA A 198 -5.85 -9.42 -3.60
C ALA A 198 -6.80 -8.28 -3.24
N CYS A 199 -6.67 -7.16 -3.96
CA CYS A 199 -7.58 -6.02 -3.86
C CYS A 199 -8.74 -6.16 -4.84
N PRO A 200 -9.94 -5.64 -4.51
CA PRO A 200 -10.99 -5.45 -5.48
C PRO A 200 -10.56 -4.44 -6.56
N ALA A 201 -11.23 -4.43 -7.69
CA ALA A 201 -11.10 -3.33 -8.63
C ALA A 201 -11.62 -2.05 -7.95
N PRO A 202 -10.92 -0.92 -8.07
CA PRO A 202 -11.43 0.35 -7.55
C PRO A 202 -12.75 0.72 -8.24
N ALA A 203 -13.72 1.20 -7.46
CA ALA A 203 -14.97 1.71 -7.99
C ALA A 203 -14.73 2.96 -8.85
N GLU A 204 -15.37 3.01 -10.01
CA GLU A 204 -15.29 4.15 -10.94
C GLU A 204 -16.31 5.24 -10.61
N VAL A 205 -17.37 4.88 -9.90
CA VAL A 205 -18.45 5.76 -9.46
C VAL A 205 -18.85 5.46 -8.02
N PRO A 206 -19.41 6.43 -7.25
CA PRO A 206 -19.74 6.26 -5.84
C PRO A 206 -20.70 5.11 -5.53
N GLU A 207 -21.57 4.78 -6.48
CA GLU A 207 -22.58 3.72 -6.33
C GLU A 207 -21.96 2.32 -6.28
N ASP A 208 -20.77 2.15 -6.89
CA ASP A 208 -20.04 0.89 -6.96
C ASP A 208 -19.01 0.75 -5.81
N ALA A 209 -18.90 1.75 -4.93
CA ALA A 209 -17.98 1.67 -3.80
C ALA A 209 -18.33 0.48 -2.88
N PRO A 210 -17.32 -0.24 -2.35
CA PRO A 210 -17.57 -1.33 -1.43
C PRO A 210 -18.39 -0.87 -0.22
N PRO A 211 -19.32 -1.70 0.28
CA PRO A 211 -20.08 -1.36 1.48
C PRO A 211 -19.16 -1.31 2.71
N ALA A 212 -19.59 -0.53 3.69
CA ALA A 212 -18.97 -0.43 5.01
C ALA A 212 -18.89 -1.76 5.75
#